data_77f9ede89e77a2ce45caa319cb11404f
#
_entry.id   77f9ede89e77a2ce45caa319cb11404f
#
_cell.length_a   1.000
_cell.length_b   1.000
_cell.length_c   1.000
_cell.angle_alpha   90.00
_cell.angle_beta   90.00
_cell.angle_gamma   90.00
#
_symmetry.space_group_name_H-M   'P 1'
#
loop_
_entity.id
_entity.type
_entity.pdbx_description
1 polymer ?
#
loop_
_entity_poly.entity_id
_entity_poly.type
_entity_poly.pdbx_seq_one_letter_code
_entity_poly.pdbx_strand_id
1 'polypeptide(L)'
;MSNTEANQLDEKFYERADAHIALANGHINAQLHPGLASNSLMYAASRFNAWVTAAGFKSGEDMKKEKEEVLKFFTEQYRHMLEENFDNYANNYDHFMGVSKEMAE
;
A
#
# COMPACT_ATOMS: atom_id res chain seq x y z
N MET A 1 -0.75 12.18 -19.94
CA MET A 1 -2.04 12.26 -19.24
C MET A 1 -1.91 13.15 -18.00
N SER A 2 -2.84 14.06 -17.80
CA SER A 2 -2.80 14.92 -16.64
C SER A 2 -3.24 14.19 -15.38
N ASN A 3 -2.83 14.71 -14.21
CA ASN A 3 -3.24 14.13 -12.93
C ASN A 3 -4.76 14.21 -12.76
N THR A 4 -5.39 15.25 -13.31
CA THR A 4 -6.83 15.42 -13.22
C THR A 4 -7.56 14.29 -13.94
N GLU A 5 -7.09 13.93 -15.14
CA GLU A 5 -7.69 12.83 -15.89
C GLU A 5 -7.51 11.50 -15.16
N ALA A 6 -6.31 11.26 -14.60
CA ALA A 6 -6.03 10.04 -13.85
C ALA A 6 -6.95 9.93 -12.64
N ASN A 7 -7.17 11.04 -11.92
CA ASN A 7 -8.05 11.06 -10.75
C ASN A 7 -9.51 10.81 -11.13
N GLN A 8 -9.95 11.37 -12.28
CA GLN A 8 -11.31 11.15 -12.74
C GLN A 8 -11.54 9.70 -13.15
N LEU A 9 -10.53 9.07 -13.78
CA LEU A 9 -10.62 7.68 -14.21
C LEU A 9 -10.54 6.71 -13.02
N ASP A 10 -9.95 7.14 -11.92
CA ASP A 10 -9.76 6.27 -10.76
C ASP A 10 -10.38 6.88 -9.50
N GLU A 11 -11.63 7.27 -9.61
CA GLU A 11 -12.37 7.86 -8.47
C GLU A 11 -12.60 6.86 -7.34
N LYS A 12 -12.45 5.57 -7.61
CA LYS A 12 -12.62 4.52 -6.60
C LYS A 12 -11.30 4.03 -6.00
N PHE A 13 -10.22 4.76 -6.24
CA PHE A 13 -8.90 4.40 -5.73
C PHE A 13 -8.92 4.19 -4.21
N TYR A 14 -9.44 5.16 -3.47
CA TYR A 14 -9.47 5.06 -2.01
C TYR A 14 -10.44 4.01 -1.52
N GLU A 15 -11.53 3.80 -2.22
CA GLU A 15 -12.48 2.75 -1.90
C GLU A 15 -11.81 1.38 -1.98
N ARG A 16 -11.01 1.14 -3.03
CA ARG A 16 -10.26 -0.10 -3.16
C ARG A 16 -9.17 -0.23 -2.09
N ALA A 17 -8.47 0.87 -1.80
CA ALA A 17 -7.46 0.86 -0.74
C ALA A 17 -8.10 0.51 0.60
N ASP A 18 -9.25 1.10 0.91
CA ASP A 18 -9.97 0.81 2.13
C ASP A 18 -10.43 -0.64 2.22
N ALA A 19 -10.79 -1.23 1.08
CA ALA A 19 -11.18 -2.65 1.04
C ALA A 19 -10.00 -3.55 1.42
N HIS A 20 -8.80 -3.23 0.95
CA HIS A 20 -7.60 -3.97 1.33
C HIS A 20 -7.29 -3.81 2.82
N ILE A 21 -7.45 -2.60 3.34
CA ILE A 21 -7.24 -2.33 4.75
C ILE A 21 -8.26 -3.10 5.61
N ALA A 22 -9.52 -3.13 5.17
CA ALA A 22 -10.57 -3.87 5.87
C ALA A 22 -10.22 -5.36 5.97
N LEU A 23 -9.68 -5.93 4.89
CA LEU A 23 -9.25 -7.32 4.90
C LEU A 23 -8.11 -7.54 5.88
N ALA A 24 -7.12 -6.64 5.87
CA ALA A 24 -6.00 -6.73 6.81
C ALA A 24 -6.49 -6.62 8.25
N ASN A 25 -7.41 -5.69 8.52
CA ASN A 25 -8.01 -5.55 9.86
C ASN A 25 -8.71 -6.82 10.30
N GLY A 26 -9.33 -7.52 9.37
CA GLY A 26 -10.01 -8.79 9.66
C GLY A 26 -9.06 -9.89 10.12
N HIS A 27 -7.77 -9.76 9.83
CA HIS A 27 -6.76 -10.72 10.28
C HIS A 27 -6.25 -10.45 11.69
N ILE A 28 -6.48 -9.23 12.20
CA ILE A 28 -5.99 -8.84 13.52
C ILE A 28 -6.94 -9.37 14.60
N ASN A 29 -6.36 -10.06 15.60
CA ASN A 29 -7.14 -10.56 16.73
C ASN A 29 -6.18 -10.74 17.91
N ALA A 30 -6.66 -11.42 18.97
CA ALA A 30 -5.85 -11.61 20.17
C ALA A 30 -4.57 -12.40 19.91
N GLN A 31 -4.54 -13.21 18.87
CA GLN A 31 -3.38 -14.06 18.53
C GLN A 31 -2.53 -13.49 17.40
N LEU A 32 -3.05 -12.55 16.60
CA LEU A 32 -2.32 -12.01 15.46
C LEU A 32 -2.07 -10.51 15.64
N HIS A 33 -0.82 -10.18 15.90
CA HIS A 33 -0.38 -8.79 16.08
C HIS A 33 -0.55 -7.99 14.78
N PRO A 34 -0.98 -6.71 14.87
CA PRO A 34 -1.11 -5.86 13.67
C PRO A 34 0.13 -5.81 12.78
N GLY A 35 1.33 -5.89 13.37
CA GLY A 35 2.57 -5.91 12.59
C GLY A 35 2.66 -7.10 11.64
N LEU A 36 2.13 -8.26 12.03
CA LEU A 36 2.12 -9.43 11.16
C LEU A 36 1.15 -9.26 10.00
N ALA A 37 0.00 -8.66 10.27
CA ALA A 37 -0.96 -8.34 9.19
C ALA A 37 -0.35 -7.33 8.21
N SER A 38 0.38 -6.35 8.72
CA SER A 38 1.09 -5.36 7.91
C SER A 38 2.11 -6.02 6.99
N ASN A 39 2.89 -6.97 7.52
CA ASN A 39 3.88 -7.70 6.73
C ASN A 39 3.23 -8.50 5.61
N SER A 40 2.13 -9.16 5.91
CA SER A 40 1.39 -9.96 4.91
C SER A 40 0.82 -9.08 3.81
N LEU A 41 0.27 -7.93 4.18
CA LEU A 41 -0.26 -6.98 3.21
C LEU A 41 0.84 -6.46 2.29
N MET A 42 1.99 -6.13 2.87
CA MET A 42 3.13 -5.64 2.10
C MET A 42 3.63 -6.69 1.11
N TYR A 43 3.73 -7.94 1.56
CA TYR A 43 4.15 -9.03 0.67
C TYR A 43 3.12 -9.25 -0.45
N ALA A 44 1.83 -9.24 -0.11
CA ALA A 44 0.78 -9.41 -1.11
C ALA A 44 0.84 -8.30 -2.16
N ALA A 45 1.06 -7.07 -1.74
CA ALA A 45 1.21 -5.94 -2.66
C ALA A 45 2.40 -6.16 -3.60
N SER A 46 3.55 -6.56 -3.05
CA SER A 46 4.76 -6.77 -3.85
C SER A 46 4.57 -7.88 -4.88
N ARG A 47 3.92 -8.98 -4.47
CA ARG A 47 3.67 -10.08 -5.37
C ARG A 47 2.70 -9.71 -6.48
N PHE A 48 1.65 -8.96 -6.13
CA PHE A 48 0.69 -8.49 -7.12
C PHE A 48 1.35 -7.51 -8.11
N ASN A 49 2.18 -6.60 -7.60
CA ASN A 49 2.92 -5.67 -8.44
C ASN A 49 3.84 -6.40 -9.43
N ALA A 50 4.48 -7.48 -8.97
CA ALA A 50 5.34 -8.29 -9.83
C ALA A 50 4.53 -8.98 -10.92
N TRP A 51 3.33 -9.48 -10.57
CA TRP A 51 2.45 -10.12 -11.55
C TRP A 51 2.00 -9.13 -12.64
N VAL A 52 1.55 -7.95 -12.24
CA VAL A 52 1.12 -6.91 -13.18
C VAL A 52 2.27 -6.53 -14.11
N THR A 53 3.47 -6.39 -13.53
CA THR A 53 4.66 -6.04 -14.30
C THR A 53 5.00 -7.15 -15.31
N ALA A 54 4.99 -8.40 -14.85
CA ALA A 54 5.32 -9.53 -15.72
C ALA A 54 4.35 -9.64 -16.89
N ALA A 55 3.08 -9.33 -16.67
CA ALA A 55 2.08 -9.37 -17.73
C ALA A 55 2.37 -8.41 -18.89
N GLY A 56 3.16 -7.37 -18.62
CA GLY A 56 3.56 -6.39 -19.63
C GLY A 56 4.79 -6.78 -20.45
N PHE A 57 5.47 -7.88 -20.09
CA PHE A 57 6.65 -8.34 -20.80
C PHE A 57 6.32 -9.57 -21.63
N LYS A 58 7.17 -9.81 -22.66
CA LYS A 58 6.98 -10.96 -23.54
C LYS A 58 7.78 -12.18 -23.11
N SER A 59 8.79 -11.97 -22.25
CA SER A 59 9.64 -13.07 -21.76
C SER A 59 10.27 -12.70 -20.43
N GLY A 60 10.73 -13.72 -19.71
CA GLY A 60 11.47 -13.51 -18.48
C GLY A 60 12.80 -12.81 -18.72
N GLU A 61 13.43 -13.07 -19.86
CA GLU A 61 14.69 -12.40 -20.21
C GLU A 61 14.50 -10.89 -20.35
N ASP A 62 13.45 -10.48 -21.04
CA ASP A 62 13.13 -9.06 -21.20
C ASP A 62 12.82 -8.42 -19.86
N MET A 63 12.07 -9.12 -19.01
CA MET A 63 11.74 -8.64 -17.68
C MET A 63 12.98 -8.44 -16.81
N LYS A 64 13.93 -9.38 -16.88
CA LYS A 64 15.18 -9.29 -16.10
C LYS A 64 15.98 -8.05 -16.45
N LYS A 65 15.98 -7.66 -17.72
CA LYS A 65 16.73 -6.49 -18.18
C LYS A 65 16.22 -5.20 -17.56
N GLU A 66 14.94 -5.16 -17.20
CA GLU A 66 14.31 -3.97 -16.64
C GLU A 66 14.19 -4.01 -15.11
N LYS A 67 14.80 -5.01 -14.47
CA LYS A 67 14.65 -5.23 -13.03
C LYS A 67 14.91 -3.98 -12.20
N GLU A 68 16.04 -3.33 -12.38
CA GLU A 68 16.40 -2.19 -11.54
C GLU A 68 15.46 -1.01 -11.74
N GLU A 69 15.04 -0.76 -12.97
CA GLU A 69 14.10 0.33 -13.24
C GLU A 69 12.73 0.06 -12.63
N VAL A 70 12.27 -1.20 -12.68
CA VAL A 70 10.99 -1.59 -12.10
C VAL A 70 11.03 -1.46 -10.58
N LEU A 71 12.11 -1.96 -9.95
CA LEU A 71 12.27 -1.86 -8.50
C LEU A 71 12.29 -0.40 -8.05
N LYS A 72 13.02 0.43 -8.79
CA LYS A 72 13.10 1.86 -8.49
C LYS A 72 11.72 2.51 -8.59
N PHE A 73 10.96 2.18 -9.64
CA PHE A 73 9.62 2.73 -9.83
C PHE A 73 8.73 2.44 -8.62
N PHE A 74 8.62 1.16 -8.24
CA PHE A 74 7.73 0.78 -7.13
C PHE A 74 8.23 1.26 -5.78
N THR A 75 9.53 1.24 -5.53
CA THR A 75 10.04 1.70 -4.24
C THR A 75 9.86 3.21 -4.07
N GLU A 76 10.01 3.99 -5.14
CA GLU A 76 9.74 5.43 -5.09
C GLU A 76 8.26 5.71 -4.88
N GLN A 77 7.39 4.98 -5.57
CA GLN A 77 5.94 5.11 -5.39
C GLN A 77 5.55 4.79 -3.95
N TYR A 78 6.06 3.69 -3.41
CA TYR A 78 5.75 3.29 -2.04
C TYR A 78 6.27 4.33 -1.05
N ARG A 79 7.47 4.84 -1.27
CA ARG A 79 8.05 5.85 -0.39
C ARG A 79 7.17 7.08 -0.30
N HIS A 80 6.70 7.57 -1.45
CA HIS A 80 5.82 8.74 -1.48
C HIS A 80 4.51 8.49 -0.74
N MET A 81 3.91 7.33 -0.98
CA MET A 81 2.65 6.98 -0.31
C MET A 81 2.83 6.84 1.19
N LEU A 82 3.90 6.16 1.61
CA LEU A 82 4.17 5.97 3.03
C LEU A 82 4.49 7.30 3.71
N GLU A 83 5.28 8.16 3.06
CA GLU A 83 5.63 9.46 3.61
C GLU A 83 4.38 10.31 3.83
N GLU A 84 3.50 10.36 2.84
CA GLU A 84 2.24 11.10 2.94
C GLU A 84 1.40 10.59 4.11
N ASN A 85 1.23 9.28 4.21
CA ASN A 85 0.43 8.69 5.28
C ASN A 85 1.10 8.85 6.65
N PHE A 86 2.41 8.68 6.71
CA PHE A 86 3.17 8.87 7.94
C PHE A 86 2.99 10.30 8.47
N ASP A 87 3.17 11.28 7.60
CA ASP A 87 3.04 12.69 7.99
C ASP A 87 1.62 13.00 8.43
N ASN A 88 0.62 12.43 7.77
CA ASN A 88 -0.76 12.62 8.15
C ASN A 88 -1.03 12.09 9.56
N TYR A 89 -0.55 10.90 9.89
CA TYR A 89 -0.71 10.35 11.24
C TYR A 89 0.09 11.11 12.27
N ALA A 90 1.31 11.51 11.95
CA ALA A 90 2.15 12.26 12.87
C ALA A 90 1.56 13.63 13.19
N ASN A 91 1.09 14.34 12.16
CA ASN A 91 0.52 15.68 12.32
C ASN A 91 -0.83 15.68 13.02
N ASN A 92 -1.53 14.56 12.99
CA ASN A 92 -2.85 14.40 13.60
C ASN A 92 -2.85 13.26 14.63
N TYR A 93 -1.73 13.07 15.28
CA TYR A 93 -1.51 11.91 16.14
C TYR A 93 -2.59 11.75 17.22
N ASP A 94 -2.89 12.83 17.93
CA ASP A 94 -3.88 12.76 19.01
C ASP A 94 -5.27 12.43 18.49
N HIS A 95 -5.59 12.92 17.31
CA HIS A 95 -6.88 12.61 16.69
C HIS A 95 -7.00 11.13 16.35
N PHE A 96 -5.94 10.56 15.73
CA PHE A 96 -6.00 9.16 15.29
C PHE A 96 -5.72 8.16 16.41
N MET A 97 -4.77 8.47 17.28
CA MET A 97 -4.25 7.50 18.25
C MET A 97 -4.65 7.79 19.69
N GLY A 98 -4.89 9.06 20.03
CA GLY A 98 -5.26 9.43 21.39
C GLY A 98 -6.60 8.84 21.81
N VAL A 99 -7.57 8.87 20.92
CA VAL A 99 -8.89 8.30 21.16
C VAL A 99 -8.79 6.80 21.40
N SER A 100 -7.96 6.10 20.62
CA SER A 100 -7.75 4.67 20.78
C SER A 100 -7.14 4.34 22.13
N LYS A 101 -6.19 5.15 22.60
CA LYS A 101 -5.57 4.96 23.92
C LYS A 101 -6.56 5.18 25.05
N GLU A 102 -7.38 6.20 24.92
CA GLU A 102 -8.42 6.48 25.92
C GLU A 102 -9.43 5.35 26.01
N MET A 103 -9.80 4.81 24.86
CA MET A 103 -10.75 3.69 24.81
C MET A 103 -10.17 2.39 25.36
N ALA A 104 -8.84 2.23 25.28
CA ALA A 104 -8.15 1.04 25.78
C ALA A 104 -8.05 1.04 27.32
N GLU A 105 -8.10 2.20 27.93
CA GLU A 105 -8.06 2.34 29.38
C GLU A 105 -9.42 2.09 30.01
#